data_302057ad622371caa1117b59aee20d13
#
_entry.id   302057ad622371caa1117b59aee20d13
#
_cell.length_a   1.000
_cell.length_b   1.000
_cell.length_c   1.000
_cell.angle_alpha   90.00
_cell.angle_beta   90.00
_cell.angle_gamma   90.00
#
_symmetry.space_group_name_H-M   'P 1'
#
loop_
_entity.id
_entity.type
_entity.pdbx_description
1 polymer ?
#
loop_
_entity_poly.entity_id
_entity_poly.type
_entity_poly.pdbx_seq_one_letter_code
_entity_poly.pdbx_strand_id
1 'polypeptide(L)'
;MVLLLFVRREAVLSSCIEGTRASVSDILLDEVQSDIPHGDAADVHEVRNYVAALEYGIKRLGKLPLSLRLVRELHGNLMKGVRGNTATPGEFRRSQNWIGPAGSTPVTATYVPPPVNLKTAVNLQFATPTRPVAPLLRA
;
A
#
# COMPACT_ATOMS: atom_id res chain seq x y z
N MET A 1 -12.83 -16.34 8.95
CA MET A 1 -11.59 -17.11 8.64
C MET A 1 -11.20 -17.05 7.17
N VAL A 2 -12.10 -17.33 6.25
CA VAL A 2 -11.82 -17.33 4.79
C VAL A 2 -11.33 -15.98 4.26
N LEU A 3 -11.98 -14.86 4.63
CA LEU A 3 -11.59 -13.52 4.20
C LEU A 3 -10.16 -13.17 4.57
N LEU A 4 -9.70 -13.56 5.75
CA LEU A 4 -8.36 -13.29 6.24
C LEU A 4 -7.28 -13.98 5.38
N LEU A 5 -7.56 -15.19 4.91
CA LEU A 5 -6.66 -15.93 4.02
C LEU A 5 -6.59 -15.29 2.62
N PHE A 6 -7.71 -14.78 2.11
CA PHE A 6 -7.72 -14.02 0.85
C PHE A 6 -6.91 -12.74 0.94
N VAL A 7 -7.03 -11.99 2.04
CA VAL A 7 -6.24 -10.77 2.28
C VAL A 7 -4.74 -11.07 2.27
N ARG A 8 -4.29 -12.15 2.93
CA ARG A 8 -2.88 -12.55 2.94
C ARG A 8 -2.38 -12.97 1.56
N ARG A 9 -3.19 -13.76 0.85
CA ARG A 9 -2.87 -14.17 -0.52
C ARG A 9 -2.73 -12.96 -1.45
N GLU A 10 -3.66 -12.02 -1.37
CA GLU A 10 -3.61 -10.78 -2.15
C GLU A 10 -2.37 -9.94 -1.81
N ALA A 11 -2.05 -9.81 -0.53
CA ALA A 11 -0.87 -9.10 -0.09
C ALA A 11 0.43 -9.69 -0.68
N VAL A 12 0.57 -11.02 -0.64
CA VAL A 12 1.72 -11.72 -1.22
C VAL A 12 1.77 -11.51 -2.73
N LEU A 13 0.66 -11.73 -3.44
CA LEU A 13 0.63 -11.60 -4.90
C LEU A 13 0.94 -10.17 -5.36
N SER A 14 0.37 -9.17 -4.70
CA SER A 14 0.63 -7.76 -5.00
C SER A 14 2.09 -7.39 -4.71
N SER A 15 2.65 -7.86 -3.60
CA SER A 15 4.04 -7.58 -3.25
C SER A 15 5.03 -8.32 -4.18
N CYS A 16 4.69 -9.50 -4.69
CA CYS A 16 5.51 -10.20 -5.68
C CYS A 16 5.66 -9.41 -6.99
N ILE A 17 4.65 -8.63 -7.40
CA ILE A 17 4.72 -7.74 -8.57
C ILE A 17 5.79 -6.67 -8.36
N GLU A 18 5.95 -6.21 -7.12
CA GLU A 18 6.95 -5.21 -6.72
C GLU A 18 8.33 -5.83 -6.43
N GLY A 19 8.48 -7.15 -6.60
CA GLY A 19 9.75 -7.88 -6.51
C GLY A 19 10.04 -8.54 -5.17
N THR A 20 9.11 -8.59 -4.22
CA THR A 20 9.26 -9.39 -3.00
C THR A 20 9.17 -10.88 -3.30
N ARG A 21 9.86 -11.70 -2.51
CA ARG A 21 9.91 -13.16 -2.67
C ARG A 21 9.21 -13.92 -1.55
N ALA A 22 8.54 -13.21 -0.64
CA ALA A 22 7.80 -13.84 0.44
C ALA A 22 6.62 -14.68 -0.09
N SER A 23 6.42 -15.85 0.47
CA SER A 23 5.26 -16.72 0.19
C SER A 23 4.17 -16.58 1.27
N VAL A 24 2.96 -17.05 0.98
CA VAL A 24 1.88 -17.13 1.98
C VAL A 24 2.28 -17.99 3.17
N SER A 25 3.06 -19.06 2.92
CA SER A 25 3.57 -19.92 3.99
C SER A 25 4.53 -19.19 4.91
N ASP A 26 5.42 -18.35 4.37
CA ASP A 26 6.35 -17.57 5.17
C ASP A 26 5.62 -16.59 6.10
N ILE A 27 4.56 -15.95 5.60
CA ILE A 27 3.73 -15.05 6.41
C ILE A 27 3.03 -15.80 7.56
N LEU A 28 2.45 -16.97 7.25
CA LEU A 28 1.74 -17.77 8.26
C LEU A 28 2.70 -18.36 9.31
N LEU A 29 3.89 -18.78 8.89
CA LEU A 29 4.91 -19.31 9.80
C LEU A 29 5.48 -18.21 10.69
N ASP A 30 5.74 -17.04 10.15
CA ASP A 30 6.20 -15.89 10.91
C ASP A 30 5.15 -15.39 11.93
N GLU A 31 3.85 -15.50 11.64
CA GLU A 31 2.77 -15.20 12.60
C GLU A 31 2.73 -16.21 13.78
N VAL A 32 3.15 -17.45 13.56
CA VAL A 32 3.10 -18.53 14.57
C VAL A 32 4.44 -18.69 15.29
N GLN A 33 5.55 -18.49 14.60
CA GLN A 33 6.92 -18.73 15.10
C GLN A 33 7.81 -17.53 14.80
N SER A 34 7.60 -16.43 15.52
CA SER A 34 8.31 -15.17 15.31
C SER A 34 9.83 -15.24 15.52
N ASP A 35 10.33 -16.31 16.17
CA ASP A 35 11.75 -16.46 16.55
C ASP A 35 12.59 -17.16 15.47
N ILE A 36 11.98 -17.68 14.42
CA ILE A 36 12.69 -18.37 13.34
C ILE A 36 12.54 -17.55 12.05
N PRO A 37 13.63 -17.08 11.44
CA PRO A 37 13.54 -16.38 10.16
C PRO A 37 13.01 -17.30 9.06
N HIS A 38 11.90 -16.97 8.47
CA HIS A 38 11.33 -17.66 7.31
C HIS A 38 11.46 -16.75 6.08
N GLY A 39 12.14 -17.21 5.04
CA GLY A 39 12.38 -16.44 3.84
C GLY A 39 13.28 -15.21 4.04
N ASP A 40 13.17 -14.21 3.16
CA ASP A 40 13.81 -12.91 3.37
C ASP A 40 13.00 -12.12 4.41
N ALA A 41 13.60 -11.91 5.58
CA ALA A 41 12.93 -11.21 6.69
C ALA A 41 12.44 -9.80 6.31
N ALA A 42 13.13 -9.12 5.39
CA ALA A 42 12.69 -7.81 4.91
C ALA A 42 11.44 -7.93 4.04
N ASP A 43 11.40 -8.91 3.15
CA ASP A 43 10.24 -9.16 2.28
C ASP A 43 9.01 -9.61 3.10
N VAL A 44 9.22 -10.49 4.09
CA VAL A 44 8.15 -10.91 5.03
C VAL A 44 7.60 -9.70 5.79
N HIS A 45 8.49 -8.81 6.26
CA HIS A 45 8.09 -7.61 6.98
C HIS A 45 7.26 -6.65 6.09
N GLU A 46 7.65 -6.47 4.82
CA GLU A 46 6.91 -5.65 3.87
C GLU A 46 5.48 -6.18 3.63
N VAL A 47 5.34 -7.51 3.43
CA VAL A 47 4.03 -8.14 3.25
C VAL A 47 3.17 -8.05 4.52
N ARG A 48 3.75 -8.20 5.72
CA ARG A 48 3.04 -8.00 6.99
C ARG A 48 2.52 -6.58 7.13
N ASN A 49 3.32 -5.59 6.77
CA ASN A 49 2.88 -4.20 6.76
C ASN A 49 1.72 -3.97 5.80
N TYR A 50 1.73 -4.62 4.63
CA TYR A 50 0.62 -4.56 3.68
C TYR A 50 -0.66 -5.10 4.31
N VAL A 51 -0.62 -6.30 4.91
CA VAL A 51 -1.77 -6.90 5.60
C VAL A 51 -2.28 -5.98 6.72
N ALA A 52 -1.37 -5.51 7.58
CA ALA A 52 -1.71 -4.61 8.69
C ALA A 52 -2.32 -3.28 8.22
N ALA A 53 -1.78 -2.69 7.15
CA ALA A 53 -2.32 -1.48 6.56
C ALA A 53 -3.73 -1.71 5.99
N LEU A 54 -3.96 -2.83 5.31
CA LEU A 54 -5.27 -3.18 4.75
C LEU A 54 -6.32 -3.42 5.85
N GLU A 55 -5.98 -4.19 6.88
CA GLU A 55 -6.86 -4.42 8.04
C GLU A 55 -7.18 -3.12 8.78
N TYR A 56 -6.17 -2.27 8.99
CA TYR A 56 -6.37 -0.94 9.55
C TYR A 56 -7.35 -0.12 8.71
N GLY A 57 -7.16 -0.11 7.38
CA GLY A 57 -8.02 0.62 6.45
C GLY A 57 -9.46 0.17 6.50
N ILE A 58 -9.72 -1.14 6.50
CA ILE A 58 -11.06 -1.73 6.59
C ILE A 58 -11.75 -1.28 7.89
N LYS A 59 -11.07 -1.37 9.03
CA LYS A 59 -11.59 -0.91 10.32
C LYS A 59 -11.82 0.60 10.35
N ARG A 60 -10.93 1.36 9.71
CA ARG A 60 -10.96 2.82 9.67
C ARG A 60 -12.11 3.37 8.84
N LEU A 61 -12.47 2.68 7.74
CA LEU A 61 -13.59 3.04 6.86
C LEU A 61 -14.94 3.12 7.60
N GLY A 62 -15.10 2.42 8.71
CA GLY A 62 -16.29 2.56 9.57
C GLY A 62 -16.42 3.92 10.26
N LYS A 63 -15.33 4.71 10.33
CA LYS A 63 -15.30 6.01 11.03
C LYS A 63 -14.82 7.16 10.15
N LEU A 64 -14.09 6.87 9.08
CA LEU A 64 -13.49 7.83 8.18
C LEU A 64 -13.79 7.40 6.74
N PRO A 65 -14.45 8.24 5.92
CA PRO A 65 -14.70 7.93 4.52
C PRO A 65 -13.38 7.82 3.75
N LEU A 66 -13.43 7.21 2.57
CA LEU A 66 -12.29 7.19 1.65
C LEU A 66 -11.87 8.63 1.34
N SER A 67 -10.66 8.97 1.73
CA SER A 67 -10.15 10.35 1.72
C SER A 67 -8.62 10.36 1.65
N LEU A 68 -8.05 11.49 1.28
CA LEU A 68 -6.59 11.69 1.30
C LEU A 68 -5.99 11.46 2.69
N ARG A 69 -6.74 11.74 3.74
CA ARG A 69 -6.31 11.45 5.11
C ARG A 69 -6.16 9.95 5.32
N LEU A 70 -7.14 9.14 4.90
CA LEU A 70 -7.06 7.68 5.02
C LEU A 70 -5.89 7.13 4.20
N VAL A 71 -5.70 7.62 2.96
CA VAL A 71 -4.55 7.21 2.11
C VAL A 71 -3.21 7.49 2.80
N ARG A 72 -3.07 8.65 3.45
CA ARG A 72 -1.84 8.99 4.20
C ARG A 72 -1.64 8.09 5.42
N GLU A 73 -2.71 7.80 6.17
CA GLU A 73 -2.66 6.89 7.31
C GLU A 73 -2.25 5.48 6.86
N LEU A 74 -2.80 4.98 5.74
CA LEU A 74 -2.44 3.68 5.15
C LEU A 74 -0.99 3.63 4.68
N HIS A 75 -0.53 4.66 3.96
CA HIS A 75 0.85 4.75 3.51
C HIS A 75 1.83 4.79 4.69
N GLY A 76 1.50 5.49 5.77
CA GLY A 76 2.31 5.51 6.98
C GLY A 76 2.44 4.12 7.63
N ASN A 77 1.37 3.34 7.64
CA ASN A 77 1.40 1.96 8.15
C ASN A 77 2.18 1.03 7.21
N LEU A 78 1.99 1.15 5.91
CA LEU A 78 2.64 0.32 4.90
C LEU A 78 4.18 0.49 4.92
N MET A 79 4.65 1.72 5.07
CA MET A 79 6.07 2.07 5.00
C MET A 79 6.81 1.97 6.34
N LYS A 80 6.20 1.41 7.36
CA LYS A 80 6.78 1.35 8.71
C LYS A 80 7.95 0.35 8.77
N GLY A 81 9.16 0.88 8.95
CA GLY A 81 10.37 0.05 9.14
C GLY A 81 10.82 -0.73 7.89
N VAL A 82 10.29 -0.41 6.69
CA VAL A 82 10.69 -1.06 5.44
C VAL A 82 11.85 -0.34 4.76
N ARG A 83 12.44 -0.99 3.76
CA ARG A 83 13.48 -0.39 2.90
C ARG A 83 12.95 0.90 2.25
N GLY A 84 13.78 1.93 2.19
CA GLY A 84 13.36 3.25 1.69
C GLY A 84 12.72 4.16 2.74
N ASN A 85 12.85 3.84 4.01
CA ASN A 85 12.35 4.63 5.16
C ASN A 85 12.94 6.05 5.28
N THR A 86 13.82 6.45 4.35
CA THR A 86 14.26 7.85 4.19
C THR A 86 13.16 8.76 3.60
N ALA A 87 12.13 8.15 3.00
CA ALA A 87 10.91 8.85 2.62
C ALA A 87 10.13 9.28 3.87
N THR A 88 9.25 10.26 3.73
CA THR A 88 8.32 10.72 4.78
C THR A 88 7.02 9.91 4.72
N PRO A 89 6.91 8.76 5.43
CA PRO A 89 5.71 7.92 5.36
C PRO A 89 4.44 8.69 5.76
N GLY A 90 3.39 8.52 4.98
CA GLY A 90 2.14 9.26 5.20
C GLY A 90 2.13 10.70 4.70
N GLU A 91 3.21 11.19 4.09
CA GLU A 91 3.26 12.50 3.48
C GLU A 91 3.20 12.42 1.95
N PHE A 92 2.55 13.40 1.33
CA PHE A 92 2.66 13.57 -0.11
C PHE A 92 4.04 14.10 -0.45
N ARG A 93 4.62 13.60 -1.54
CA ARG A 93 5.89 14.10 -2.05
C ARG A 93 5.85 15.62 -2.28
N ARG A 94 6.99 16.26 -2.07
CA ARG A 94 7.17 17.70 -2.28
C ARG A 94 8.05 18.02 -3.50
N SER A 95 8.81 17.01 -3.97
CA SER A 95 9.67 17.10 -5.14
C SER A 95 9.12 16.31 -6.32
N GLN A 96 9.50 16.68 -7.52
CA GLN A 96 9.22 15.91 -8.72
C GLN A 96 10.05 14.63 -8.71
N ASN A 97 9.38 13.50 -8.90
CA ASN A 97 10.04 12.19 -9.06
C ASN A 97 10.10 11.83 -10.55
N TRP A 98 10.97 10.90 -10.88
CA TRP A 98 11.07 10.31 -12.21
C TRP A 98 11.61 8.87 -12.11
N ILE A 99 11.39 8.09 -13.17
CA ILE A 99 11.91 6.73 -13.33
C ILE A 99 12.81 6.71 -14.56
N GLY A 100 14.03 6.22 -14.42
CA GLY A 100 14.98 6.13 -15.51
C GLY A 100 16.31 5.49 -15.05
N PRO A 101 17.26 5.28 -15.96
CA PRO A 101 18.61 4.81 -15.64
C PRO A 101 19.29 5.67 -14.56
N ALA A 102 20.30 5.11 -13.91
CA ALA A 102 21.10 5.85 -12.94
C ALA A 102 21.66 7.13 -13.56
N GLY A 103 21.53 8.27 -12.85
CA GLY A 103 21.95 9.58 -13.35
C GLY A 103 20.93 10.31 -14.22
N SER A 104 19.74 9.73 -14.46
CA SER A 104 18.67 10.43 -15.18
C SER A 104 18.20 11.67 -14.44
N THR A 105 17.77 12.65 -15.21
CA THR A 105 17.08 13.85 -14.76
C THR A 105 15.61 13.78 -15.22
N PRO A 106 14.71 14.65 -14.76
CA PRO A 106 13.35 14.71 -15.28
C PRO A 106 13.24 14.87 -16.80
N VAL A 107 14.27 15.47 -17.43
CA VAL A 107 14.32 15.68 -18.88
C VAL A 107 14.73 14.41 -19.63
N THR A 108 15.60 13.59 -19.02
CA THR A 108 16.17 12.36 -19.63
C THR A 108 15.54 11.08 -19.11
N ALA A 109 14.57 11.20 -18.22
CA ALA A 109 13.90 10.07 -17.61
C ALA A 109 13.00 9.31 -18.58
N THR A 110 12.88 8.00 -18.37
CA THR A 110 11.95 7.14 -19.13
C THR A 110 10.50 7.49 -18.82
N TYR A 111 10.21 7.90 -17.58
CA TYR A 111 8.88 8.29 -17.14
C TYR A 111 8.95 9.38 -16.07
N VAL A 112 8.12 10.40 -16.23
CA VAL A 112 7.93 11.47 -15.25
C VAL A 112 6.46 11.47 -14.83
N PRO A 113 6.15 11.13 -13.57
CA PRO A 113 4.77 11.18 -13.09
C PRO A 113 4.25 12.63 -13.06
N PRO A 114 2.92 12.81 -13.05
CA PRO A 114 2.31 14.13 -12.98
C PRO A 114 2.90 15.03 -11.89
N PRO A 115 2.88 16.36 -12.07
CA PRO A 115 3.46 17.29 -11.11
C PRO A 115 2.85 17.19 -9.70
N VAL A 116 3.57 17.67 -8.68
CA VAL A 116 3.20 17.61 -7.26
C VAL A 116 1.88 18.34 -6.92
N ASN A 117 1.38 19.20 -7.79
CA ASN A 117 0.16 20.00 -7.58
C ASN A 117 -1.15 19.19 -7.66
N LEU A 118 -1.06 17.87 -7.81
CA LEU A 118 -2.20 16.97 -7.98
C LEU A 118 -3.10 16.86 -6.74
N LYS A 119 -2.74 17.47 -5.60
CA LYS A 119 -3.59 17.48 -4.39
C LYS A 119 -5.02 17.96 -4.69
N THR A 120 -5.17 18.92 -5.58
CA THR A 120 -6.49 19.44 -5.99
C THR A 120 -7.27 18.45 -6.82
N ALA A 121 -6.65 17.76 -7.77
CA ALA A 121 -7.31 16.77 -8.62
C ALA A 121 -7.75 15.53 -7.84
N VAL A 122 -6.91 15.03 -6.93
CA VAL A 122 -7.24 13.89 -6.09
C VAL A 122 -8.33 14.24 -5.07
N ASN A 123 -8.34 15.45 -4.50
CA ASN A 123 -9.44 15.92 -3.65
C ASN A 123 -10.77 15.97 -4.39
N LEU A 124 -10.79 16.41 -5.63
CA LEU A 124 -12.00 16.42 -6.47
C LEU A 124 -12.52 14.99 -6.74
N GLN A 125 -11.63 14.03 -6.91
CA GLN A 125 -12.01 12.65 -7.19
C GLN A 125 -12.63 11.93 -5.97
N PHE A 126 -12.19 12.27 -4.75
CA PHE A 126 -12.77 11.75 -3.51
C PHE A 126 -13.94 12.59 -2.98
N ALA A 127 -14.12 13.82 -3.46
CA ALA A 127 -15.24 14.69 -3.09
C ALA A 127 -16.51 14.40 -3.90
N THR A 128 -16.43 13.66 -5.02
CA THR A 128 -17.63 13.19 -5.71
C THR A 128 -18.35 12.16 -4.84
N PRO A 129 -19.64 12.39 -4.49
CA PRO A 129 -20.39 11.41 -3.72
C PRO A 129 -20.41 10.10 -4.50
N THR A 130 -19.86 9.03 -3.91
CA THR A 130 -20.00 7.70 -4.45
C THR A 130 -21.49 7.43 -4.62
N ARG A 131 -21.93 7.27 -5.86
CA ARG A 131 -23.29 6.85 -6.19
C ARG A 131 -23.58 5.63 -5.33
N PRO A 132 -24.69 5.61 -4.55
CA PRO A 132 -24.99 4.45 -3.75
C PRO A 132 -25.04 3.23 -4.67
N VAL A 133 -24.23 2.23 -4.37
CA VAL A 133 -24.30 0.94 -5.06
C VAL A 133 -25.69 0.40 -4.79
N ALA A 134 -26.50 0.29 -5.83
CA ALA A 134 -27.82 -0.30 -5.71
C ALA A 134 -27.67 -1.69 -5.09
N PRO A 135 -28.48 -2.06 -4.09
CA PRO A 135 -28.39 -3.37 -3.49
C PRO A 135 -28.60 -4.42 -4.58
N LEU A 136 -27.60 -5.28 -4.78
CA LEU A 136 -27.72 -6.45 -5.64
C LEU A 136 -28.94 -7.24 -5.16
N LEU A 137 -29.92 -7.38 -6.04
CA LEU A 137 -31.17 -8.08 -5.86
C LEU A 137 -30.94 -9.41 -5.13
N ARG A 138 -31.58 -9.56 -3.97
CA ARG A 138 -31.79 -10.89 -3.40
C ARG A 138 -32.69 -11.67 -4.34
N ALA A 139 -32.16 -12.73 -4.93
CA ALA A 139 -32.92 -13.85 -5.45
C ALA A 139 -32.95 -14.94 -4.39
#